data_837b52c1aa5ea54ba2b283ab6dffd8a1
#
_entry.id   837b52c1aa5ea54ba2b283ab6dffd8a1
#
_cell.length_a   1.000
_cell.length_b   1.000
_cell.length_c   1.000
_cell.angle_alpha   90.00
_cell.angle_beta   90.00
_cell.angle_gamma   90.00
#
_symmetry.space_group_name_H-M   'P 1'
#
loop_
_entity.id
_entity.type
_entity.pdbx_description
1 polymer ?
#
loop_
_entity_poly.entity_id
_entity_poly.type
_entity_poly.pdbx_seq_one_letter_code
_entity_poly.pdbx_strand_id
1 'polypeptide(L)'
;MNAENTGSTSEVQLDNGIFRVTRWTIEPDGVIPMHRHDYEYVVVPLVTDSMHVRNADGSSTVADLKAGVSYTRAAGAEHEISNPDGTDDVVFVEIERL
;
A
#
# COMPACT_ATOMS: atom_id res chain seq x y z
N MET A 1 5.48 19.43 -13.98
CA MET A 1 5.32 18.97 -13.40
C MET A 1 5.09 18.37 -12.72
N ASN A 2 5.14 18.42 -12.39
CA ASN A 2 4.94 17.79 -11.70
C ASN A 2 4.70 17.11 -10.80
N ALA A 3 5.21 16.79 -11.06
CA ALA A 3 4.70 15.64 -10.35
C ALA A 3 4.60 15.97 -8.86
N GLU A 4 3.50 15.69 -8.30
CA GLU A 4 3.30 15.91 -6.88
C GLU A 4 4.18 14.94 -6.11
N ASN A 5 4.87 15.45 -5.08
CA ASN A 5 5.58 14.60 -4.16
C ASN A 5 4.60 14.13 -3.07
N THR A 6 4.13 12.92 -3.18
CA THR A 6 3.19 12.34 -2.23
C THR A 6 3.90 11.72 -1.01
N GLY A 7 5.23 11.58 -1.07
CA GLY A 7 5.98 10.87 -0.05
C GLY A 7 5.83 9.35 -0.19
N SER A 8 5.26 8.88 -1.28
CA SER A 8 5.17 7.44 -1.57
C SER A 8 5.78 7.16 -2.94
N THR A 9 6.40 5.99 -3.06
CA THR A 9 6.97 5.53 -4.32
C THR A 9 6.59 4.07 -4.53
N SER A 10 6.48 3.70 -5.81
CA SER A 10 6.19 2.32 -6.19
C SER A 10 7.18 1.85 -7.24
N GLU A 11 7.51 0.57 -7.18
CA GLU A 11 8.38 -0.08 -8.15
C GLU A 11 7.75 -1.41 -8.53
N VAL A 12 7.42 -1.58 -9.81
CA VAL A 12 6.96 -2.86 -10.31
C VAL A 12 8.17 -3.76 -10.48
N GLN A 13 8.21 -4.83 -9.71
CA GLN A 13 9.33 -5.77 -9.70
C GLN A 13 9.12 -6.92 -10.69
N LEU A 14 7.86 -7.26 -10.95
CA LEU A 14 7.50 -8.37 -11.78
C LEU A 14 6.10 -8.13 -12.35
N ASP A 15 5.92 -8.44 -13.63
CA ASP A 15 4.60 -8.51 -14.26
C ASP A 15 4.69 -9.54 -15.38
N ASN A 16 4.06 -10.67 -15.17
CA ASN A 16 4.06 -11.77 -16.16
C ASN A 16 2.68 -11.97 -16.80
N GLY A 17 1.75 -11.02 -16.60
CA GLY A 17 0.39 -11.12 -17.13
C GLY A 17 -0.56 -11.95 -16.26
N ILE A 18 -0.03 -12.63 -15.25
CA ILE A 18 -0.80 -13.42 -14.28
C ILE A 18 -0.72 -12.77 -12.92
N PHE A 19 0.47 -12.38 -12.53
CA PHE A 19 0.74 -11.65 -11.30
C PHE A 19 1.49 -10.37 -11.61
N ARG A 20 1.19 -9.32 -10.86
CA ARG A 20 2.00 -8.10 -10.84
C ARG A 20 2.45 -7.86 -9.42
N VAL A 21 3.76 -7.76 -9.22
CA VAL A 21 4.38 -7.56 -7.92
C VAL A 21 4.92 -6.15 -7.85
N THR A 22 4.43 -5.36 -6.90
CA THR A 22 4.83 -3.96 -6.75
C THR A 22 5.32 -3.73 -5.33
N ARG A 23 6.51 -3.14 -5.20
CA ARG A 23 7.03 -2.71 -3.91
C ARG A 23 6.62 -1.27 -3.67
N TRP A 24 6.01 -1.01 -2.53
CA TRP A 24 5.62 0.33 -2.09
C TRP A 24 6.47 0.78 -0.92
N THR A 25 6.84 2.05 -0.94
CA THR A 25 7.52 2.72 0.18
C THR A 25 6.75 3.99 0.49
N ILE A 26 6.38 4.17 1.76
CA ILE A 26 5.69 5.38 2.22
C ILE A 26 6.58 6.02 3.27
N GLU A 27 7.12 7.20 2.95
CA GLU A 27 7.95 7.96 3.89
C GLU A 27 7.09 8.49 5.05
N PRO A 28 7.70 8.90 6.15
CA PRO A 28 6.96 9.58 7.23
C PRO A 28 6.14 10.73 6.66
N ASP A 29 4.86 10.79 7.04
CA ASP A 29 3.86 11.75 6.53
C ASP A 29 3.53 11.57 5.04
N GLY A 30 4.03 10.50 4.42
CA GLY A 30 3.71 10.19 3.04
C GLY A 30 2.33 9.59 2.89
N VAL A 31 1.80 9.66 1.67
CA VAL A 31 0.46 9.19 1.33
C VAL A 31 0.48 8.48 -0.02
N ILE A 32 -0.20 7.33 -0.09
CA ILE A 32 -0.63 6.78 -1.37
C ILE A 32 -2.04 7.33 -1.58
N PRO A 33 -2.25 8.23 -2.57
CA PRO A 33 -3.56 8.87 -2.76
C PRO A 33 -4.68 7.85 -2.99
N MET A 34 -5.92 8.30 -2.81
CA MET A 34 -7.11 7.47 -3.01
C MET A 34 -7.02 6.74 -4.35
N HIS A 35 -7.15 5.42 -4.31
CA HIS A 35 -7.09 4.56 -5.48
C HIS A 35 -8.00 3.36 -5.30
N ARG A 36 -8.31 2.70 -6.42
CA ARG A 36 -9.14 1.50 -6.43
C ARG A 36 -8.30 0.32 -6.92
N HIS A 37 -8.44 -0.81 -6.24
CA HIS A 37 -7.83 -2.06 -6.65
C HIS A 37 -8.81 -2.86 -7.52
N ASP A 38 -8.44 -3.11 -8.77
CA ASP A 38 -9.28 -3.86 -9.70
C ASP A 38 -9.15 -5.37 -9.52
N TYR A 39 -8.13 -5.81 -8.79
CA TYR A 39 -7.80 -7.23 -8.62
C TYR A 39 -7.65 -7.56 -7.14
N GLU A 40 -7.89 -8.84 -6.81
CA GLU A 40 -7.51 -9.35 -5.49
C GLU A 40 -5.98 -9.31 -5.36
N TYR A 41 -5.49 -9.03 -4.17
CA TYR A 41 -4.06 -8.92 -3.96
C TYR A 41 -3.63 -9.39 -2.58
N VAL A 42 -2.37 -9.80 -2.50
CA VAL A 42 -1.69 -10.17 -1.26
C VAL A 42 -0.77 -9.01 -0.88
N VAL A 43 -0.75 -8.66 0.40
CA VAL A 43 0.19 -7.69 0.94
C VAL A 43 1.22 -8.43 1.78
N VAL A 44 2.48 -8.19 1.49
CA VAL A 44 3.61 -8.75 2.25
C VAL A 44 4.37 -7.59 2.88
N PRO A 45 4.16 -7.31 4.17
CA PRO A 45 4.95 -6.27 4.85
C PRO A 45 6.42 -6.65 4.92
N LEU A 46 7.29 -5.68 4.68
CA LEU A 46 8.73 -5.84 4.82
C LEU A 46 9.24 -5.21 6.12
N VAL A 47 8.39 -4.46 6.81
CA VAL A 47 8.70 -3.84 8.10
C VAL A 47 7.55 -4.11 9.06
N THR A 48 7.84 -4.05 10.35
CA THR A 48 6.81 -4.10 11.39
C THR A 48 6.49 -2.67 11.77
N ASP A 49 5.28 -2.23 11.48
CA ASP A 49 4.85 -0.85 11.68
C ASP A 49 3.32 -0.80 11.56
N SER A 50 2.76 0.39 11.55
CA SER A 50 1.35 0.59 11.29
C SER A 50 1.17 1.65 10.20
N MET A 51 0.05 1.58 9.49
CA MET A 51 -0.31 2.59 8.52
C MET A 51 -1.81 2.87 8.64
N HIS A 52 -2.21 4.07 8.26
CA HIS A 52 -3.61 4.47 8.29
C HIS A 52 -4.25 4.20 6.94
N VAL A 53 -5.45 3.66 6.96
CA VAL A 53 -6.23 3.36 5.77
C VAL A 53 -7.53 4.17 5.86
N ARG A 54 -7.75 5.06 4.91
CA ARG A 54 -8.99 5.83 4.79
C ARG A 54 -9.76 5.31 3.59
N ASN A 55 -10.92 4.75 3.85
CA ASN A 55 -11.77 4.16 2.81
C ASN A 55 -12.59 5.24 2.08
N ALA A 56 -13.07 4.90 0.88
CA ALA A 56 -13.84 5.83 0.06
C ALA A 56 -15.14 6.29 0.73
N ASP A 57 -15.70 5.49 1.65
CA ASP A 57 -16.90 5.85 2.39
C ASP A 57 -16.63 6.81 3.56
N GLY A 58 -15.39 7.23 3.75
CA GLY A 58 -14.98 8.14 4.82
C GLY A 58 -14.56 7.45 6.11
N SER A 59 -14.76 6.14 6.22
CA SER A 59 -14.29 5.40 7.39
C SER A 59 -12.78 5.23 7.34
N SER A 60 -12.16 5.04 8.49
CA SER A 60 -10.73 4.82 8.56
C SER A 60 -10.39 3.72 9.56
N THR A 61 -9.30 3.04 9.29
CA THR A 61 -8.77 1.98 10.14
C THR A 61 -7.25 2.11 10.22
N VAL A 62 -6.67 1.44 11.20
CA VAL A 62 -5.21 1.33 11.31
C VAL A 62 -4.85 -0.11 10.94
N ALA A 63 -3.95 -0.26 9.99
CA ALA A 63 -3.44 -1.57 9.61
C ALA A 63 -2.12 -1.80 10.35
N ASP A 64 -2.11 -2.82 11.20
CA ASP A 64 -0.89 -3.23 11.89
C ASP A 64 -0.15 -4.22 11.01
N LEU A 65 1.06 -3.82 10.60
CA LEU A 65 1.91 -4.61 9.74
C LEU A 65 2.94 -5.36 10.57
N LYS A 66 3.15 -6.62 10.23
CA LYS A 66 4.22 -7.40 10.83
C LYS A 66 5.08 -7.97 9.71
N ALA A 67 6.36 -7.68 9.74
CA ALA A 67 7.30 -8.10 8.70
C ALA A 67 7.19 -9.60 8.42
N GLY A 68 6.98 -9.95 7.15
CA GLY A 68 6.87 -11.33 6.71
C GLY A 68 5.51 -11.99 6.93
N VAL A 69 4.54 -11.31 7.55
CA VAL A 69 3.21 -11.87 7.78
C VAL A 69 2.26 -11.29 6.74
N SER A 70 1.88 -12.08 5.75
CA SER A 70 1.05 -11.67 4.63
C SER A 70 -0.43 -11.65 4.99
N TYR A 71 -1.18 -10.83 4.25
CA TYR A 71 -2.65 -10.84 4.29
C TYR A 71 -3.20 -10.52 2.91
N THR A 72 -4.50 -10.76 2.71
CA THR A 72 -5.14 -10.49 1.42
C THR A 72 -6.17 -9.38 1.53
N ARG A 73 -6.44 -8.75 0.37
CA ARG A 73 -7.52 -7.78 0.19
C ARG A 73 -8.29 -8.15 -1.07
N ALA A 74 -9.60 -7.97 -1.01
CA ALA A 74 -10.47 -8.28 -2.14
C ALA A 74 -10.36 -7.22 -3.23
N ALA A 75 -10.69 -7.62 -4.46
CA ALA A 75 -10.88 -6.68 -5.56
C ALA A 75 -12.00 -5.69 -5.19
N GLY A 76 -11.88 -4.47 -5.69
CA GLY A 76 -12.85 -3.42 -5.45
C GLY A 76 -12.55 -2.53 -4.25
N ALA A 77 -11.51 -2.84 -3.48
CA ALA A 77 -11.09 -1.97 -2.38
C ALA A 77 -10.69 -0.59 -2.91
N GLU A 78 -11.20 0.45 -2.27
CA GLU A 78 -10.93 1.83 -2.67
C GLU A 78 -10.53 2.60 -1.42
N HIS A 79 -9.28 3.07 -1.38
CA HIS A 79 -8.74 3.64 -0.16
C HIS A 79 -7.52 4.53 -0.42
N GLU A 80 -7.20 5.30 0.61
CA GLU A 80 -5.99 6.10 0.70
C GLU A 80 -5.17 5.54 1.86
N ILE A 81 -3.88 5.40 1.68
CA ILE A 81 -2.99 4.86 2.70
C ILE A 81 -1.96 5.92 3.09
N SER A 82 -1.70 6.08 4.39
CA SER A 82 -0.75 7.07 4.86
C SER A 82 0.10 6.52 6.00
N ASN A 83 1.23 7.18 6.21
CA ASN A 83 2.18 6.90 7.29
C ASN A 83 2.30 8.15 8.18
N PRO A 84 1.20 8.54 8.89
CA PRO A 84 1.23 9.73 9.74
C PRO A 84 2.01 9.44 11.01
N ASP A 85 2.67 10.45 11.55
CA ASP A 85 3.42 10.38 12.81
C ASP A 85 4.53 9.32 12.79
N GLY A 86 4.85 8.79 11.61
CA GLY A 86 5.90 7.79 11.45
C GLY A 86 7.28 8.41 11.57
N THR A 87 8.23 7.61 12.07
CA THR A 87 9.63 8.00 12.10
C THR A 87 10.44 7.24 11.06
N ASP A 88 9.87 6.16 10.53
CA ASP A 88 10.52 5.28 9.56
C ASP A 88 9.61 5.09 8.35
N ASP A 89 10.21 4.66 7.25
CA ASP A 89 9.45 4.29 6.05
C ASP A 89 8.62 3.04 6.33
N VAL A 90 7.38 3.06 5.82
CA VAL A 90 6.56 1.85 5.73
C VAL A 90 6.84 1.22 4.37
N VAL A 91 7.21 -0.05 4.36
CA VAL A 91 7.57 -0.76 3.13
C VAL A 91 6.80 -2.08 3.06
N PHE A 92 6.17 -2.32 1.93
CA PHE A 92 5.44 -3.57 1.70
C PHE A 92 5.41 -3.90 0.21
N VAL A 93 5.12 -5.16 -0.08
CA VAL A 93 4.97 -5.66 -1.45
C VAL A 93 3.52 -6.05 -1.65
N GLU A 94 2.95 -5.62 -2.77
CA GLU A 94 1.62 -6.05 -3.22
C GLU A 94 1.77 -7.04 -4.36
N ILE A 95 1.08 -8.17 -4.27
CA ILE A 95 1.03 -9.18 -5.33
C ILE A 95 -0.39 -9.22 -5.82
N GLU A 96 -0.63 -8.67 -7.01
CA GLU A 96 -1.96 -8.63 -7.63
C GLU A 96 -2.15 -9.85 -8.53
N ARG A 97 -3.32 -10.49 -8.41
CA ARG A 97 -3.72 -11.59 -9.29
C ARG A 97 -4.50 -10.99 -10.45
N LEU A 98 -3.85 -10.86 -11.59
CA LEU A 98 -4.43 -10.22 -12.77
C LEU A 98 -5.49 -11.07 -13.46
#